data_7f732e7dba2b57ac5449523291dc7f90
#
_entry.id   7f732e7dba2b57ac5449523291dc7f90
#
_cell.length_a   1.000
_cell.length_b   1.000
_cell.length_c   1.000
_cell.angle_alpha   90.00
_cell.angle_beta   90.00
_cell.angle_gamma   90.00
#
_symmetry.space_group_name_H-M   'P 1'
#
loop_
_entity.id
_entity.type
_entity.pdbx_description
1 polymer ?
#
loop_
_entity_poly.entity_id
_entity_poly.type
_entity_poly.pdbx_seq_one_letter_code
_entity_poly.pdbx_strand_id
1 'polypeptide(L)' 'EIVFIIPPALFGKWMGHFKVMDFLEAMNKKYGTRYYDFSESVLIPKYYYDHHHLNSAGIEYFTENYLKDILDH' A
#
# COMPACT_ATOMS: atom_id res chain seq x y z
N GLU A 1 16.70 -7.35 -3.01
CA GLU A 1 16.09 -6.46 -2.01
C GLU A 1 14.61 -6.78 -1.85
N ILE A 2 14.14 -6.80 -0.61
CA ILE A 2 12.72 -7.03 -0.32
C ILE A 2 12.05 -5.69 0.02
N VAL A 3 10.94 -5.41 -0.65
CA VAL A 3 10.12 -4.23 -0.40
C VAL A 3 8.71 -4.67 -0.05
N PHE A 4 8.23 -4.26 1.12
CA PHE A 4 6.86 -4.56 1.53
C PHE A 4 5.95 -3.38 1.17
N ILE A 5 4.78 -3.69 0.65
CA ILE A 5 3.81 -2.67 0.28
C ILE A 5 2.47 -3.01 0.91
N ILE A 6 1.88 -2.05 1.62
CA ILE A 6 0.50 -2.14 2.07
C ILE A 6 -0.34 -1.46 0.98
N PRO A 7 -1.20 -2.21 0.29
CA PRO A 7 -1.97 -1.64 -0.83
C PRO A 7 -3.06 -0.68 -0.37
N PRO A 8 -3.58 0.15 -1.28
CA PRO A 8 -4.69 1.04 -0.94
C PRO A 8 -5.95 0.29 -0.54
N ALA A 9 -6.73 0.87 0.36
CA ALA A 9 -8.05 0.39 0.73
C ALA A 9 -9.01 1.57 0.74
N LEU A 10 -10.25 1.36 0.29
CA LEU A 10 -11.20 2.46 0.11
C LEU A 10 -11.45 3.24 1.41
N PHE A 11 -11.50 2.54 2.53
CA PHE A 11 -11.71 3.18 3.82
C PHE A 11 -10.42 3.46 4.59
N GLY A 12 -9.27 3.31 3.90
CA GLY A 12 -7.97 3.60 4.50
C GLY A 12 -7.54 2.55 5.52
N LYS A 13 -7.03 2.99 6.66
CA LYS A 13 -6.50 2.09 7.68
C LYS A 13 -7.61 1.25 8.30
N TRP A 14 -7.32 -0.04 8.49
CA TRP A 14 -8.25 -1.01 9.07
C TRP A 14 -7.87 -1.31 10.52
N MET A 15 -8.78 -1.99 11.24
CA MET A 15 -8.48 -2.48 12.58
C MET A 15 -7.29 -3.47 12.49
N GLY A 16 -6.30 -3.26 13.32
CA GLY A 16 -5.09 -4.08 13.29
C GLY A 16 -3.98 -3.54 12.40
N HIS A 17 -4.21 -2.46 11.67
CA HIS A 17 -3.20 -1.82 10.83
C HIS A 17 -1.91 -1.55 11.62
N PHE A 18 -2.04 -1.09 12.87
CA PHE A 18 -0.87 -0.78 13.68
C PHE A 18 0.01 -2.01 13.95
N LYS A 19 -0.58 -3.20 14.05
CA LYS A 19 0.20 -4.44 14.27
C LYS A 19 1.03 -4.78 13.05
N VAL A 20 0.48 -4.56 11.86
CA VAL A 20 1.22 -4.76 10.61
C VAL A 20 2.36 -3.76 10.52
N MET A 21 2.10 -2.50 10.88
CA MET A 21 3.15 -1.48 10.86
C MET A 21 4.27 -1.80 11.85
N ASP A 22 3.92 -2.28 13.05
CA ASP A 22 4.93 -2.70 14.03
C ASP A 22 5.80 -3.82 13.47
N PHE A 23 5.20 -4.80 12.79
CA PHE A 23 5.92 -5.88 12.16
C PHE A 23 6.88 -5.37 11.08
N LEU A 24 6.38 -4.49 10.20
CA LEU A 24 7.20 -3.95 9.11
C LEU A 24 8.36 -3.10 9.63
N GLU A 25 8.12 -2.34 10.68
CA GLU A 25 9.17 -1.55 11.31
C GLU A 25 10.24 -2.45 11.93
N ALA A 26 9.83 -3.53 12.59
CA ALA A 26 10.76 -4.50 13.16
C ALA A 26 11.60 -5.17 12.07
N MET A 27 10.97 -5.53 10.95
CA MET A 27 11.68 -6.13 9.81
C MET A 27 12.68 -5.14 9.20
N ASN A 28 12.31 -3.86 9.13
CA ASN A 28 13.22 -2.83 8.63
C ASN A 28 14.45 -2.71 9.54
N LYS A 29 14.25 -2.68 10.85
CA LYS A 29 15.36 -2.59 11.81
C LYS A 29 16.27 -3.80 11.77
N LYS A 30 15.68 -4.99 11.61
CA LYS A 30 16.46 -6.24 11.70
C LYS A 30 17.15 -6.60 10.38
N TYR A 31 16.46 -6.39 9.24
CA TYR A 31 16.95 -6.85 7.94
C TYR A 31 17.16 -5.73 6.92
N GLY A 32 16.86 -4.49 7.28
CA GLY A 32 17.00 -3.37 6.35
C GLY A 32 15.97 -3.37 5.22
N THR A 33 14.86 -4.09 5.37
CA THR A 33 13.82 -4.11 4.35
C THR A 33 13.09 -2.77 4.32
N ARG A 34 12.71 -2.33 3.11
CA ARG A 34 11.92 -1.12 2.98
C ARG A 34 10.43 -1.47 3.00
N TYR A 35 9.61 -0.53 3.43
CA TYR A 35 8.17 -0.70 3.40
C TYR A 35 7.48 0.62 3.11
N TYR A 36 6.30 0.52 2.49
CA TYR A 36 5.48 1.67 2.13
C TYR A 36 4.04 1.38 2.48
N ASP A 37 3.40 2.32 3.17
CA ASP A 37 2.00 2.20 3.56
C ASP A 37 1.16 3.08 2.64
N PHE A 38 0.46 2.45 1.70
CA PHE A 38 -0.44 3.14 0.77
C PHE A 38 -1.91 2.95 1.13
N SER A 39 -2.21 2.52 2.37
CA SER A 39 -3.58 2.23 2.77
C SER A 39 -4.52 3.42 2.58
N GLU A 40 -4.02 4.64 2.70
CA GLU A 40 -4.82 5.86 2.54
C GLU A 40 -4.51 6.62 1.25
N SER A 41 -3.84 5.99 0.28
CA SER A 41 -3.40 6.68 -0.93
C SER A 41 -4.50 6.87 -1.97
N VAL A 42 -5.45 5.95 -2.05
CA VAL A 42 -6.53 6.01 -3.03
C VAL A 42 -7.86 5.84 -2.29
N LEU A 43 -8.58 6.95 -2.10
CA LEU A 43 -9.82 6.96 -1.35
C LEU A 43 -11.03 7.32 -2.22
N ILE A 44 -10.92 7.07 -3.53
CA ILE A 44 -11.96 7.42 -4.50
C ILE A 44 -12.72 6.15 -4.90
N PRO A 45 -14.02 6.06 -4.59
CA PRO A 45 -14.77 4.81 -4.82
C PRO A 45 -14.76 4.28 -6.25
N LYS A 46 -14.67 5.14 -7.24
CA LYS A 46 -14.67 4.70 -8.65
C LYS A 46 -13.46 3.84 -9.03
N TYR A 47 -12.42 3.81 -8.19
CA TYR A 47 -11.22 3.01 -8.43
C TYR A 47 -11.29 1.64 -7.79
N TYR A 48 -12.42 1.29 -7.17
CA TYR A 48 -12.58 0.02 -6.48
C TYR A 48 -13.78 -0.73 -7.01
N TYR A 49 -13.70 -2.07 -7.00
CA TYR A 49 -14.90 -2.87 -7.20
C TYR A 49 -15.43 -3.44 -5.87
N ASP A 50 -14.62 -3.42 -4.82
CA ASP A 50 -15.10 -3.53 -3.44
C ASP A 50 -14.14 -2.73 -2.56
N HIS A 51 -14.39 -2.67 -1.26
CA HIS A 51 -13.61 -1.77 -0.38
C HIS A 51 -12.16 -2.23 -0.15
N HIS A 52 -11.79 -3.42 -0.60
CA HIS A 52 -10.42 -3.94 -0.46
C HIS A 52 -9.68 -4.09 -1.78
N HIS A 53 -10.36 -4.04 -2.91
CA HIS A 53 -9.76 -4.40 -4.19
C HIS A 53 -9.94 -3.32 -5.24
N LEU A 54 -8.82 -2.84 -5.76
CA LEU A 54 -8.84 -1.89 -6.87
C LEU A 54 -9.37 -2.57 -8.13
N ASN A 55 -10.17 -1.84 -8.90
CA ASN A 55 -10.53 -2.29 -10.24
C ASN A 55 -9.41 -1.94 -11.23
N SER A 56 -9.59 -2.23 -12.53
CA SER A 56 -8.54 -1.97 -13.52
C SER A 56 -8.11 -0.51 -13.57
N ALA A 57 -9.07 0.42 -13.50
CA ALA A 57 -8.77 1.85 -13.49
C ALA A 57 -8.02 2.24 -12.21
N GLY A 58 -8.36 1.63 -11.09
CA GLY A 58 -7.70 1.88 -9.81
C GLY A 58 -6.26 1.38 -9.81
N ILE A 59 -6.03 0.20 -10.39
CA ILE A 59 -4.67 -0.35 -10.51
C ILE A 59 -3.81 0.58 -11.36
N GLU A 60 -4.34 1.07 -12.47
CA GLU A 60 -3.62 1.99 -13.34
C GLU A 60 -3.30 3.29 -12.62
N TYR A 61 -4.28 3.86 -11.93
CA TYR A 61 -4.09 5.09 -11.17
C TYR A 61 -3.03 4.93 -10.08
N PHE A 62 -3.11 3.86 -9.31
CA PHE A 62 -2.16 3.59 -8.22
C PHE A 62 -0.75 3.36 -8.78
N THR A 63 -0.63 2.60 -9.86
CA THR A 63 0.66 2.31 -10.47
C THR A 63 1.34 3.60 -10.95
N GLU A 64 0.60 4.44 -11.68
CA GLU A 64 1.15 5.68 -12.25
C GLU A 64 1.51 6.70 -11.18
N ASN A 65 0.73 6.79 -10.11
CA ASN A 65 0.91 7.86 -9.13
C ASN A 65 1.76 7.46 -7.93
N TYR A 66 1.91 6.16 -7.64
CA TYR A 66 2.61 5.71 -6.44
C TYR A 66 3.64 4.63 -6.69
N LEU A 67 3.27 3.53 -7.34
CA LEU A 67 4.19 2.40 -7.50
C LEU A 67 5.35 2.70 -8.43
N LYS A 68 5.11 3.46 -9.47
CA LYS A 68 6.12 3.73 -10.49
C LYS A 68 7.37 4.35 -9.87
N ASP A 69 7.22 5.28 -8.94
CA ASP A 69 8.35 5.91 -8.28
C ASP A 69 9.20 4.92 -7.49
N ILE A 70 8.56 3.91 -6.90
CA ILE A 70 9.27 2.88 -6.16
C ILE A 70 10.00 1.94 -7.10
N LEU A 71 9.34 1.54 -8.19
CA LEU A 71 9.88 0.57 -9.14
C LEU A 71 11.03 1.15 -9.97
N ASP A 72 11.04 2.47 -10.17
CA ASP A 72 12.07 3.14 -10.96
C ASP A 72 13.34 3.41 -10.16
N HIS A 73 13.36 3.04 -8.90
CA HIS A 73 14.58 3.09 -8.08
C HIS A 73 15.29 1.74 -8.10
#